data_66014315850e470a61fdc80d205e799d
#
_entry.id   66014315850e470a61fdc80d205e799d
#
_cell.length_a   1.000
_cell.length_b   1.000
_cell.length_c   1.000
_cell.angle_alpha   90.00
_cell.angle_beta   90.00
_cell.angle_gamma   90.00
#
_symmetry.space_group_name_H-M   'P 1'
#
loop_
_entity.id
_entity.type
_entity.pdbx_description
1 polymer ?
#
loop_
_entity_poly.entity_id
_entity_poly.type
_entity_poly.pdbx_seq_one_letter_code
_entity_poly.pdbx_strand_id
1 'polypeptide(L)'
;VLPPGYLCCGYPQRGSGQFDKAEKMITDNRVLFHRVANTLNYLDIKTVVVSCGTCYDQLQGYQFDKIFPGCRIIDIHEYLLEKGITLDTKEAYLFHDPCHSPMKLQAPIKTVKALVGDTVVQSDRCCGESGTLGVTRPDISTQVRFRKEEELNKNTQELSALAAKNGVAQPAGKTKILTSCPSCYQGLSRYGDDLNNGLLEADYIVVEMARKILGENWMPEYVARANAGGIERVLV
;
A
#
# COMPACT_ATOMS: atom_id res chain seq x y z
N VAL A 1 -3.26 -15.88 -9.39
CA VAL A 1 -2.54 -15.48 -10.62
C VAL A 1 -1.97 -14.10 -10.42
N LEU A 2 -0.70 -13.92 -10.66
CA LEU A 2 -0.05 -12.61 -10.66
C LEU A 2 -0.01 -12.07 -12.10
N PRO A 3 -0.40 -10.79 -12.33
CA PRO A 3 -0.21 -10.17 -13.63
C PRO A 3 1.29 -9.95 -13.91
N PRO A 4 1.69 -9.75 -15.17
CA PRO A 4 3.04 -9.35 -15.49
C PRO A 4 3.47 -8.08 -14.74
N GLY A 5 4.68 -8.05 -14.18
CA GLY A 5 5.15 -6.97 -13.31
C GLY A 5 5.25 -5.57 -13.94
N TYR A 6 5.10 -5.47 -15.25
CA TYR A 6 5.11 -4.20 -15.99
C TYR A 6 3.72 -3.60 -16.24
N LEU A 7 2.64 -4.24 -15.75
CA LEU A 7 1.29 -3.70 -15.93
C LEU A 7 1.06 -2.50 -15.00
N CYS A 8 0.76 -1.36 -15.60
CA CYS A 8 0.37 -0.15 -14.90
C CYS A 8 -1.12 0.14 -15.16
N CYS A 9 -1.84 0.63 -14.15
CA CYS A 9 -3.27 0.97 -14.29
C CYS A 9 -3.56 2.16 -15.22
N GLY A 10 -2.54 2.92 -15.63
CA GLY A 10 -2.65 4.10 -16.51
C GLY A 10 -2.82 5.44 -15.77
N TYR A 11 -2.98 5.42 -14.46
CA TYR A 11 -3.17 6.66 -13.69
C TYR A 11 -1.99 7.65 -13.75
N PRO A 12 -0.72 7.24 -13.65
CA PRO A 12 0.39 8.19 -13.74
C PRO A 12 0.39 9.02 -15.03
N GLN A 13 0.05 8.40 -16.16
CA GLN A 13 -0.09 9.08 -17.44
C GLN A 13 -1.28 10.04 -17.43
N ARG A 14 -2.43 9.60 -16.92
CA ARG A 14 -3.62 10.42 -16.78
C ARG A 14 -3.38 11.62 -15.86
N GLY A 15 -2.77 11.39 -14.71
CA GLY A 15 -2.44 12.42 -13.71
C GLY A 15 -1.43 13.46 -14.23
N SER A 16 -0.59 13.09 -15.20
CA SER A 16 0.35 14.01 -15.88
C SER A 16 -0.20 14.66 -17.15
N GLY A 17 -1.49 14.48 -17.46
CA GLY A 17 -2.16 15.06 -18.63
C GLY A 17 -1.89 14.31 -19.96
N GLN A 18 -1.24 13.15 -19.93
CA GLN A 18 -0.97 12.33 -21.10
C GLN A 18 -2.14 11.36 -21.36
N PHE A 19 -3.32 11.92 -21.64
CA PHE A 19 -4.58 11.16 -21.73
C PHE A 19 -4.54 10.06 -22.80
N ASP A 20 -4.00 10.34 -24.00
CA ASP A 20 -3.93 9.36 -25.09
C ASP A 20 -3.09 8.14 -24.69
N LYS A 21 -1.96 8.38 -24.00
CA LYS A 21 -1.12 7.29 -23.50
C LYS A 21 -1.81 6.48 -22.41
N ALA A 22 -2.56 7.16 -21.53
CA ALA A 22 -3.34 6.49 -20.50
C ALA A 22 -4.42 5.59 -21.13
N GLU A 23 -5.19 6.10 -22.09
CA GLU A 23 -6.26 5.35 -22.77
C GLU A 23 -5.70 4.17 -23.57
N LYS A 24 -4.56 4.36 -24.25
CA LYS A 24 -3.88 3.24 -24.93
C LYS A 24 -3.50 2.14 -23.91
N MET A 25 -2.88 2.51 -22.80
CA MET A 25 -2.47 1.57 -21.76
C MET A 25 -3.67 0.81 -21.15
N ILE A 26 -4.74 1.53 -20.84
CA ILE A 26 -6.00 0.94 -20.33
C ILE A 26 -6.56 -0.07 -21.33
N THR A 27 -6.58 0.30 -22.63
CA THR A 27 -7.08 -0.58 -23.69
C THR A 27 -6.21 -1.82 -23.84
N ASP A 28 -4.89 -1.67 -23.88
CA ASP A 28 -3.96 -2.79 -23.99
C ASP A 28 -4.09 -3.77 -22.80
N ASN A 29 -4.23 -3.24 -21.59
CA ASN A 29 -4.47 -4.04 -20.39
C ASN A 29 -5.81 -4.79 -20.45
N ARG A 30 -6.89 -4.12 -20.87
CA ARG A 30 -8.20 -4.78 -21.01
C ARG A 30 -8.14 -5.90 -22.04
N VAL A 31 -7.48 -5.69 -23.18
CA VAL A 31 -7.27 -6.74 -24.18
C VAL A 31 -6.50 -7.92 -23.59
N LEU A 32 -5.45 -7.66 -22.80
CA LEU A 32 -4.70 -8.71 -22.12
C LEU A 32 -5.58 -9.49 -21.15
N PHE A 33 -6.37 -8.81 -20.32
CA PHE A 33 -7.28 -9.50 -19.38
C PHE A 33 -8.35 -10.31 -20.09
N HIS A 34 -8.90 -9.84 -21.21
CA HIS A 34 -9.81 -10.65 -22.04
C HIS A 34 -9.12 -11.88 -22.63
N ARG A 35 -7.87 -11.78 -23.04
CA ARG A 35 -7.08 -12.95 -23.49
C ARG A 35 -6.88 -13.94 -22.34
N VAL A 36 -6.53 -13.44 -21.15
CA VAL A 36 -6.42 -14.30 -19.95
C VAL A 36 -7.75 -15.02 -19.67
N ALA A 37 -8.87 -14.28 -19.68
CA ALA A 37 -10.19 -14.85 -19.43
C ALA A 37 -10.54 -15.97 -20.44
N ASN A 38 -10.20 -15.75 -21.72
CA ASN A 38 -10.50 -16.72 -22.78
C ASN A 38 -9.54 -17.92 -22.79
N THR A 39 -8.26 -17.70 -22.47
CA THR A 39 -7.24 -18.77 -22.52
C THR A 39 -7.19 -19.58 -21.23
N LEU A 40 -7.43 -18.94 -20.10
CA LEU A 40 -7.36 -19.54 -18.77
C LEU A 40 -8.75 -19.59 -18.11
N ASN A 41 -9.79 -19.87 -18.89
CA ASN A 41 -11.18 -19.89 -18.45
C ASN A 41 -11.47 -20.91 -17.33
N TYR A 42 -10.60 -21.91 -17.18
CA TYR A 42 -10.67 -22.89 -16.10
C TYR A 42 -10.27 -22.33 -14.73
N LEU A 43 -9.67 -21.15 -14.66
CA LEU A 43 -9.24 -20.55 -13.38
C LEU A 43 -10.39 -19.92 -12.59
N ASP A 44 -11.54 -19.65 -13.22
CA ASP A 44 -12.73 -19.04 -12.61
C ASP A 44 -12.39 -17.85 -11.69
N ILE A 45 -11.74 -16.83 -12.27
CA ILE A 45 -11.26 -15.66 -11.52
C ILE A 45 -12.45 -14.85 -11.00
N LYS A 46 -12.63 -14.76 -9.69
CA LYS A 46 -13.72 -14.05 -9.01
C LYS A 46 -13.27 -12.80 -8.24
N THR A 47 -11.98 -12.61 -8.06
CA THR A 47 -11.49 -11.49 -7.24
C THR A 47 -10.22 -10.93 -7.84
N VAL A 48 -10.20 -9.62 -8.05
CA VAL A 48 -9.00 -8.82 -8.33
C VAL A 48 -8.60 -8.14 -7.03
N VAL A 49 -7.42 -8.46 -6.52
CA VAL A 49 -6.86 -7.86 -5.31
C VAL A 49 -5.89 -6.76 -5.69
N VAL A 50 -6.03 -5.59 -5.09
CA VAL A 50 -5.18 -4.42 -5.33
C VAL A 50 -4.55 -3.93 -4.03
N SER A 51 -3.39 -3.27 -4.12
CA SER A 51 -2.67 -2.77 -2.94
C SER A 51 -2.45 -1.25 -2.97
N CYS A 52 -3.06 -0.55 -3.92
CA CYS A 52 -2.89 0.89 -4.10
C CYS A 52 -4.24 1.54 -4.40
N GLY A 53 -4.60 2.59 -3.65
CA GLY A 53 -5.88 3.28 -3.81
C GLY A 53 -6.08 3.92 -5.17
N THR A 54 -5.01 4.51 -5.74
CA THR A 54 -5.04 5.06 -7.09
C THR A 54 -5.31 3.99 -8.15
N CYS A 55 -4.68 2.80 -7.99
CA CYS A 55 -4.97 1.66 -8.86
C CYS A 55 -6.40 1.16 -8.64
N TYR A 56 -6.87 1.09 -7.41
CA TYR A 56 -8.24 0.71 -7.10
C TYR A 56 -9.24 1.59 -7.87
N ASP A 57 -9.13 2.89 -7.73
CA ASP A 57 -10.03 3.85 -8.37
C ASP A 57 -9.94 3.77 -9.90
N GLN A 58 -8.75 3.64 -10.47
CA GLN A 58 -8.57 3.53 -11.93
C GLN A 58 -9.12 2.20 -12.48
N LEU A 59 -8.91 1.10 -11.77
CA LEU A 59 -9.32 -0.24 -12.20
C LEU A 59 -10.85 -0.45 -12.11
N GLN A 60 -11.59 0.37 -11.35
CA GLN A 60 -13.06 0.36 -11.39
C GLN A 60 -13.58 0.59 -12.82
N GLY A 61 -12.91 1.43 -13.59
CA GLY A 61 -13.26 1.69 -14.99
C GLY A 61 -13.00 0.53 -15.95
N TYR A 62 -12.28 -0.52 -15.53
CA TYR A 62 -11.97 -1.68 -16.37
C TYR A 62 -13.16 -2.65 -16.50
N GLN A 63 -14.16 -2.55 -15.63
CA GLN A 63 -15.35 -3.40 -15.65
C GLN A 63 -14.98 -4.91 -15.62
N PHE A 64 -14.23 -5.31 -14.60
CA PHE A 64 -13.74 -6.69 -14.46
C PHE A 64 -14.86 -7.74 -14.43
N ASP A 65 -16.04 -7.39 -13.98
CA ASP A 65 -17.24 -8.24 -14.04
C ASP A 65 -17.64 -8.65 -15.46
N LYS A 66 -17.33 -7.80 -16.47
CA LYS A 66 -17.54 -8.10 -17.89
C LYS A 66 -16.40 -8.93 -18.49
N ILE A 67 -15.20 -8.86 -17.91
CA ILE A 67 -14.04 -9.62 -18.36
C ILE A 67 -14.04 -11.02 -17.70
N PHE A 68 -14.26 -11.05 -16.40
CA PHE A 68 -14.37 -12.26 -15.58
C PHE A 68 -15.75 -12.25 -14.89
N PRO A 69 -16.73 -13.00 -15.36
CA PRO A 69 -18.09 -12.93 -14.85
C PRO A 69 -18.21 -13.14 -13.35
N GLY A 70 -18.83 -12.18 -12.66
CA GLY A 70 -18.99 -12.16 -11.21
C GLY A 70 -17.72 -11.76 -10.44
N CYS A 71 -16.72 -11.20 -11.12
CA CYS A 71 -15.48 -10.74 -10.48
C CYS A 71 -15.69 -9.40 -9.77
N ARG A 72 -15.14 -9.31 -8.57
CA ARG A 72 -15.07 -8.07 -7.78
C ARG A 72 -13.64 -7.55 -7.67
N ILE A 73 -13.49 -6.26 -7.36
CA ILE A 73 -12.23 -5.65 -6.93
C ILE A 73 -12.28 -5.46 -5.43
N ILE A 74 -11.21 -5.80 -4.75
CA ILE A 74 -11.05 -5.58 -3.31
C ILE A 74 -9.62 -5.14 -3.00
N ASP A 75 -9.47 -4.33 -1.97
CA ASP A 75 -8.16 -3.99 -1.43
C ASP A 75 -7.54 -5.15 -0.66
N ILE A 76 -6.21 -5.28 -0.72
CA ILE A 76 -5.48 -6.36 -0.06
C ILE A 76 -5.71 -6.39 1.46
N HIS A 77 -5.82 -5.22 2.11
CA HIS A 77 -6.00 -5.12 3.56
C HIS A 77 -7.38 -5.65 3.98
N GLU A 78 -8.43 -5.23 3.26
CA GLU A 78 -9.79 -5.71 3.47
C GLU A 78 -9.93 -7.20 3.09
N TYR A 79 -9.21 -7.64 2.05
CA TYR A 79 -9.16 -9.05 1.67
C TYR A 79 -8.50 -9.94 2.74
N LEU A 80 -7.40 -9.47 3.35
CA LEU A 80 -6.75 -10.18 4.46
C LEU A 80 -7.68 -10.33 5.66
N LEU A 81 -8.40 -9.26 6.02
CA LEU A 81 -9.42 -9.34 7.06
C LEU A 81 -10.53 -10.34 6.75
N GLU A 82 -11.03 -10.34 5.51
CA GLU A 82 -12.03 -11.32 5.05
C GLU A 82 -11.51 -12.76 5.17
N LYS A 83 -10.20 -12.97 5.01
CA LYS A 83 -9.55 -14.27 5.20
C LYS A 83 -9.18 -14.59 6.64
N GLY A 84 -9.48 -13.71 7.58
CA GLY A 84 -9.13 -13.88 8.99
C GLY A 84 -7.63 -13.78 9.27
N ILE A 85 -6.86 -13.13 8.39
CA ILE A 85 -5.42 -12.94 8.56
C ILE A 85 -5.19 -11.62 9.28
N THR A 86 -4.82 -11.71 10.54
CA THR A 86 -4.54 -10.58 11.42
C THR A 86 -3.25 -10.83 12.20
N LEU A 87 -2.64 -9.78 12.71
CA LEU A 87 -1.53 -9.90 13.65
C LEU A 87 -2.03 -9.85 15.09
N ASP A 88 -1.52 -10.72 15.93
CA ASP A 88 -1.62 -10.60 17.38
C ASP A 88 -0.32 -9.95 17.90
N THR A 89 -0.14 -8.67 17.60
CA THR A 89 1.05 -7.93 18.01
C THR A 89 0.75 -6.99 19.15
N LYS A 90 1.69 -6.92 20.11
CA LYS A 90 1.73 -5.89 21.14
C LYS A 90 2.69 -4.78 20.73
N GLU A 91 2.50 -4.25 19.53
CA GLU A 91 3.32 -3.17 18.97
C GLU A 91 2.48 -1.91 18.72
N ALA A 92 3.16 -0.79 18.67
CA ALA A 92 2.55 0.52 18.48
C ALA A 92 2.96 1.08 17.11
N TYR A 93 1.97 1.53 16.31
CA TYR A 93 2.18 2.03 14.97
C TYR A 93 1.56 3.42 14.77
N LEU A 94 2.21 4.24 13.98
CA LEU A 94 1.53 5.32 13.27
C LEU A 94 0.91 4.75 11.99
N PHE A 95 -0.21 5.30 11.57
CA PHE A 95 -0.84 4.97 10.28
C PHE A 95 -1.06 6.24 9.48
N HIS A 96 -0.50 6.30 8.28
CA HIS A 96 -0.80 7.34 7.31
C HIS A 96 -1.83 6.85 6.31
N ASP A 97 -3.03 7.44 6.38
CA ASP A 97 -4.07 7.17 5.38
C ASP A 97 -3.78 7.98 4.11
N PRO A 98 -3.58 7.32 2.97
CA PRO A 98 -3.30 8.03 1.73
C PRO A 98 -4.52 8.80 1.21
N CYS A 99 -4.28 9.86 0.43
CA CYS A 99 -5.34 10.67 -0.18
C CYS A 99 -6.33 9.85 -1.02
N HIS A 100 -5.83 8.78 -1.64
CA HIS A 100 -6.62 7.74 -2.30
C HIS A 100 -6.49 6.45 -1.49
N SER A 101 -7.27 6.34 -0.42
CA SER A 101 -7.29 5.10 0.37
C SER A 101 -7.85 3.96 -0.46
N PRO A 102 -7.17 2.79 -0.50
CA PRO A 102 -7.71 1.61 -1.17
C PRO A 102 -8.82 0.93 -0.37
N MET A 103 -8.87 1.15 0.94
CA MET A 103 -9.86 0.58 1.85
C MET A 103 -11.19 1.32 1.68
N LYS A 104 -12.19 0.64 1.15
CA LYS A 104 -13.48 1.23 0.76
C LYS A 104 -14.67 0.66 1.52
N LEU A 105 -14.53 -0.49 2.19
CA LEU A 105 -15.63 -1.16 2.86
C LEU A 105 -15.92 -0.58 4.24
N GLN A 106 -14.88 -0.07 4.91
CA GLN A 106 -15.01 0.59 6.21
C GLN A 106 -13.95 1.69 6.38
N ALA A 107 -14.03 2.45 7.48
CA ALA A 107 -13.02 3.46 7.78
C ALA A 107 -11.61 2.84 7.83
N PRO A 108 -10.62 3.36 7.08
CA PRO A 108 -9.28 2.76 6.97
C PRO A 108 -8.62 2.46 8.32
N ILE A 109 -8.73 3.37 9.29
CA ILE A 109 -8.17 3.15 10.63
C ILE A 109 -8.77 1.92 11.34
N LYS A 110 -10.04 1.59 11.09
CA LYS A 110 -10.67 0.39 11.66
C LYS A 110 -10.07 -0.87 11.05
N THR A 111 -9.89 -0.87 9.72
CA THR A 111 -9.24 -1.96 9.00
C THR A 111 -7.82 -2.17 9.52
N VAL A 112 -7.04 -1.08 9.65
CA VAL A 112 -5.65 -1.17 10.12
C VAL A 112 -5.60 -1.70 11.54
N LYS A 113 -6.41 -1.18 12.48
CA LYS A 113 -6.47 -1.68 13.86
C LYS A 113 -6.86 -3.16 13.93
N ALA A 114 -7.79 -3.59 13.10
CA ALA A 114 -8.17 -4.99 13.04
C ALA A 114 -7.04 -5.89 12.49
N LEU A 115 -6.16 -5.37 11.64
CA LEU A 115 -5.03 -6.11 11.08
C LEU A 115 -3.82 -6.16 12.00
N VAL A 116 -3.45 -5.04 12.64
CA VAL A 116 -2.16 -4.91 13.34
C VAL A 116 -2.30 -4.61 14.85
N GLY A 117 -3.52 -4.58 15.37
CA GLY A 117 -3.80 -4.31 16.79
C GLY A 117 -4.25 -2.87 17.07
N ASP A 118 -4.76 -2.64 18.30
CA ASP A 118 -5.45 -1.40 18.66
C ASP A 118 -4.53 -0.19 18.93
N THR A 119 -3.23 -0.43 19.11
CA THR A 119 -2.28 0.64 19.43
C THR A 119 -1.79 1.34 18.18
N VAL A 120 -2.73 2.02 17.50
CA VAL A 120 -2.47 2.74 16.26
C VAL A 120 -3.01 4.17 16.36
N VAL A 121 -2.16 5.15 16.02
CA VAL A 121 -2.53 6.57 15.86
C VAL A 121 -2.50 6.94 14.39
N GLN A 122 -3.58 7.55 13.89
CA GLN A 122 -3.69 7.99 12.52
C GLN A 122 -3.06 9.35 12.31
N SER A 123 -2.41 9.52 11.16
CA SER A 123 -1.76 10.74 10.71
C SER A 123 -2.35 11.16 9.37
N ASP A 124 -3.04 12.30 9.33
CA ASP A 124 -3.95 12.68 8.25
C ASP A 124 -3.33 13.61 7.20
N ARG A 125 -2.33 14.43 7.57
CA ARG A 125 -1.73 15.38 6.64
C ARG A 125 -1.01 14.67 5.51
N CYS A 126 -1.07 15.27 4.31
CA CYS A 126 -0.44 14.77 3.10
C CYS A 126 1.06 14.44 3.30
N CYS A 127 1.53 13.36 2.66
CA CYS A 127 2.94 12.95 2.68
C CYS A 127 3.85 13.85 1.83
N GLY A 128 3.28 14.70 0.96
CA GLY A 128 4.03 15.62 0.10
C GLY A 128 4.63 15.00 -1.17
N GLU A 129 4.36 13.72 -1.48
CA GLU A 129 5.01 13.01 -2.60
C GLU A 129 4.10 12.84 -3.84
N SER A 130 2.79 12.99 -3.68
CA SER A 130 1.77 12.74 -4.70
C SER A 130 2.26 12.85 -6.15
N GLY A 131 2.24 11.73 -6.86
CA GLY A 131 2.46 11.70 -8.31
C GLY A 131 3.75 12.37 -8.79
N THR A 132 4.85 12.24 -8.06
CA THR A 132 6.14 12.89 -8.36
C THR A 132 6.23 14.37 -7.93
N LEU A 133 5.35 14.87 -7.06
CA LEU A 133 5.36 16.25 -6.59
C LEU A 133 6.75 16.66 -6.03
N GLY A 134 7.39 15.75 -5.31
CA GLY A 134 8.73 15.97 -4.76
C GLY A 134 9.80 16.27 -5.80
N VAL A 135 9.60 15.84 -7.05
CA VAL A 135 10.51 16.07 -8.19
C VAL A 135 10.07 17.26 -9.04
N THR A 136 8.78 17.34 -9.33
CA THR A 136 8.23 18.37 -10.24
C THR A 136 8.03 19.73 -9.59
N ARG A 137 7.70 19.74 -8.31
CA ARG A 137 7.49 20.97 -7.51
C ARG A 137 8.07 20.81 -6.10
N PRO A 138 9.40 20.74 -5.99
CA PRO A 138 10.08 20.56 -4.70
C PRO A 138 9.78 21.68 -3.70
N ASP A 139 9.53 22.89 -4.19
CA ASP A 139 9.11 24.04 -3.39
C ASP A 139 7.80 23.78 -2.61
N ILE A 140 6.78 23.25 -3.30
CA ILE A 140 5.50 22.90 -2.68
C ILE A 140 5.63 21.65 -1.81
N SER A 141 6.30 20.62 -2.31
CA SER A 141 6.51 19.36 -1.59
C SER A 141 7.19 19.60 -0.24
N THR A 142 8.23 20.45 -0.20
CA THR A 142 8.94 20.80 1.03
C THR A 142 8.03 21.46 2.04
N GLN A 143 7.18 22.41 1.63
CA GLN A 143 6.23 23.06 2.53
C GLN A 143 5.20 22.09 3.12
N VAL A 144 4.71 21.16 2.29
CA VAL A 144 3.79 20.11 2.74
C VAL A 144 4.47 19.20 3.74
N ARG A 145 5.74 18.84 3.49
CA ARG A 145 6.54 17.98 4.38
C ARG A 145 6.78 18.61 5.75
N PHE A 146 7.09 19.89 5.85
CA PHE A 146 7.22 20.57 7.13
C PHE A 146 5.95 20.48 7.99
N ARG A 147 4.79 20.71 7.37
CA ARG A 147 3.51 20.58 8.07
C ARG A 147 3.24 19.14 8.52
N LYS A 148 3.62 18.17 7.70
CA LYS A 148 3.53 16.76 8.05
C LYS A 148 4.43 16.40 9.21
N GLU A 149 5.65 16.92 9.26
CA GLU A 149 6.59 16.72 10.36
C GLU A 149 6.04 17.22 11.69
N GLU A 150 5.45 18.42 11.72
CA GLU A 150 4.77 18.95 12.91
C GLU A 150 3.69 18.00 13.44
N GLU A 151 2.91 17.42 12.51
CA GLU A 151 1.89 16.44 12.87
C GLU A 151 2.51 15.14 13.39
N LEU A 152 3.54 14.61 12.71
CA LEU A 152 4.21 13.37 13.11
C LEU A 152 4.82 13.48 14.51
N ASN A 153 5.38 14.64 14.87
CA ASN A 153 5.88 14.89 16.22
C ASN A 153 4.76 14.80 17.26
N LYS A 154 3.57 15.33 16.98
CA LYS A 154 2.41 15.20 17.87
C LYS A 154 1.92 13.75 17.93
N ASN A 155 1.76 13.12 16.78
CA ASN A 155 1.29 11.74 16.72
C ASN A 155 2.24 10.76 17.41
N THR A 156 3.54 10.99 17.40
CA THR A 156 4.51 10.18 18.16
C THR A 156 4.28 10.31 19.67
N GLN A 157 3.98 11.51 20.16
CA GLN A 157 3.64 11.72 21.57
C GLN A 157 2.31 11.04 21.95
N GLU A 158 1.30 11.18 21.09
CA GLU A 158 0.00 10.52 21.26
C GLU A 158 0.14 9.00 21.27
N LEU A 159 0.96 8.47 20.34
CA LEU A 159 1.25 7.03 20.28
C LEU A 159 1.94 6.54 21.54
N SER A 160 2.88 7.33 22.08
CA SER A 160 3.56 7.00 23.32
C SER A 160 2.60 6.91 24.50
N ALA A 161 1.66 7.85 24.61
CA ALA A 161 0.64 7.84 25.65
C ALA A 161 -0.32 6.66 25.46
N LEU A 162 -0.73 6.36 24.23
CA LEU A 162 -1.61 5.23 23.91
C LEU A 162 -0.93 3.89 24.22
N ALA A 163 0.35 3.73 23.85
CA ALA A 163 1.13 2.53 24.11
C ALA A 163 1.26 2.27 25.61
N ALA A 164 1.57 3.30 26.40
CA ALA A 164 1.63 3.20 27.85
C ALA A 164 0.27 2.77 28.46
N LYS A 165 -0.84 3.35 27.95
CA LYS A 165 -2.20 2.98 28.40
C LYS A 165 -2.54 1.53 28.08
N ASN A 166 -2.12 1.03 26.92
CA ASN A 166 -2.39 -0.32 26.47
C ASN A 166 -1.38 -1.37 26.98
N GLY A 167 -0.38 -0.95 27.76
CA GLY A 167 0.68 -1.84 28.26
C GLY A 167 1.57 -2.39 27.12
N VAL A 168 1.70 -1.63 26.05
CA VAL A 168 2.53 -1.96 24.87
C VAL A 168 3.89 -1.33 25.05
N ALA A 169 4.95 -2.14 24.88
CA ALA A 169 6.31 -1.61 24.90
C ALA A 169 6.53 -0.66 23.72
N GLN A 170 7.12 0.50 23.99
CA GLN A 170 7.59 1.37 22.91
C GLN A 170 8.72 0.64 22.17
N PRO A 171 8.72 0.66 20.82
CA PRO A 171 9.83 0.08 20.09
C PRO A 171 11.13 0.77 20.52
N ALA A 172 12.11 -0.05 20.91
CA ALA A 172 13.47 0.44 21.16
C ALA A 172 14.10 0.81 19.81
N GLY A 173 13.79 1.97 19.27
CA GLY A 173 14.24 2.37 17.95
C GLY A 173 13.33 3.40 17.29
N LYS A 174 13.25 3.36 15.98
CA LYS A 174 12.41 4.25 15.17
C LYS A 174 10.94 3.88 15.29
N THR A 175 10.09 4.88 15.46
CA THR A 175 8.63 4.68 15.38
C THR A 175 8.25 4.27 13.96
N LYS A 176 7.54 3.17 13.79
CA LYS A 176 7.05 2.76 12.48
C LYS A 176 5.80 3.51 12.09
N ILE A 177 5.78 4.02 10.85
CA ILE A 177 4.60 4.56 10.20
C ILE A 177 4.18 3.68 9.04
N LEU A 178 2.99 3.12 9.12
CA LEU A 178 2.44 2.23 8.13
C LEU A 178 1.60 3.00 7.12
N THR A 179 1.63 2.58 5.86
CA THR A 179 0.77 3.13 4.80
C THR A 179 0.37 2.05 3.80
N SER A 180 -0.66 2.33 3.02
CA SER A 180 -1.15 1.47 1.93
C SER A 180 -0.85 2.04 0.53
N CYS A 181 0.04 3.03 0.41
CA CYS A 181 0.32 3.72 -0.85
C CYS A 181 1.82 3.79 -1.15
N PRO A 182 2.26 3.38 -2.38
CA PRO A 182 3.67 3.43 -2.77
C PRO A 182 4.29 4.83 -2.72
N SER A 183 3.56 5.83 -3.21
CA SER A 183 4.03 7.22 -3.18
C SER A 183 4.13 7.75 -1.75
N CYS A 184 3.18 7.39 -0.88
CA CYS A 184 3.25 7.78 0.53
C CYS A 184 4.40 7.07 1.24
N TYR A 185 4.64 5.79 0.96
CA TYR A 185 5.81 5.09 1.48
C TYR A 185 7.11 5.82 1.12
N GLN A 186 7.28 6.18 -0.16
CA GLN A 186 8.46 6.92 -0.62
C GLN A 186 8.59 8.29 0.07
N GLY A 187 7.49 9.05 0.15
CA GLY A 187 7.49 10.36 0.80
C GLY A 187 7.78 10.28 2.30
N LEU A 188 7.22 9.30 2.99
CA LEU A 188 7.39 9.10 4.43
C LEU A 188 8.79 8.57 4.78
N SER A 189 9.40 7.75 3.91
CA SER A 189 10.78 7.26 4.11
C SER A 189 11.79 8.40 4.20
N ARG A 190 11.56 9.51 3.50
CA ARG A 190 12.43 10.68 3.54
C ARG A 190 12.52 11.37 4.90
N TYR A 191 11.52 11.21 5.78
CA TYR A 191 11.56 11.80 7.11
C TYR A 191 12.65 11.16 8.00
N GLY A 192 12.97 9.88 7.76
CA GLY A 192 14.07 9.22 8.44
C GLY A 192 15.46 9.67 7.96
N ASP A 193 15.55 10.08 6.70
CA ASP A 193 16.82 10.37 6.02
C ASP A 193 17.13 11.88 6.00
N ASP A 194 16.20 12.69 5.48
CA ASP A 194 16.45 14.11 5.21
C ASP A 194 16.24 15.03 6.41
N LEU A 195 15.27 14.72 7.25
CA LEU A 195 14.91 15.59 8.39
C LEU A 195 15.62 15.19 9.68
N ASN A 196 16.50 14.23 9.61
CA ASN A 196 17.45 13.81 10.66
C ASN A 196 16.83 13.60 12.04
N ASN A 197 15.55 13.32 12.11
CA ASN A 197 14.93 13.03 13.38
C ASN A 197 15.07 11.56 13.80
N GLY A 198 15.49 10.67 12.90
CA GLY A 198 15.74 9.26 13.19
C GLY A 198 14.57 8.50 13.82
N LEU A 199 13.41 9.19 13.93
CA LEU A 199 12.27 8.75 14.72
C LEU A 199 11.33 7.83 13.94
N LEU A 200 11.37 7.89 12.61
CA LEU A 200 10.40 7.22 11.76
C LEU A 200 11.05 6.21 10.81
N GLU A 201 10.42 5.06 10.73
CA GLU A 201 10.61 4.07 9.69
C GLU A 201 9.29 3.87 8.97
N ALA A 202 9.25 4.17 7.67
CA ALA A 202 8.05 3.95 6.87
C ALA A 202 8.00 2.50 6.38
N ASP A 203 6.80 1.91 6.36
CA ASP A 203 6.60 0.60 5.79
C ASP A 203 5.19 0.44 5.22
N TYR A 204 5.01 -0.57 4.39
CA TYR A 204 3.69 -1.01 3.97
C TYR A 204 3.04 -1.87 5.05
N ILE A 205 1.74 -1.69 5.27
CA ILE A 205 0.96 -2.52 6.20
C ILE A 205 1.17 -4.02 5.90
N VAL A 206 0.98 -4.41 4.64
CA VAL A 206 1.10 -5.83 4.24
C VAL A 206 2.52 -6.36 4.29
N VAL A 207 3.53 -5.52 4.10
CA VAL A 207 4.95 -5.91 4.23
C VAL A 207 5.29 -6.14 5.69
N GLU A 208 4.88 -5.25 6.59
CA GLU A 208 5.03 -5.44 8.03
C GLU A 208 4.32 -6.71 8.51
N MET A 209 3.08 -6.93 8.05
CA MET A 209 2.36 -8.16 8.34
C MET A 209 3.12 -9.40 7.86
N ALA A 210 3.61 -9.38 6.61
CA ALA A 210 4.38 -10.49 6.06
C ALA A 210 5.64 -10.77 6.89
N ARG A 211 6.36 -9.72 7.29
CA ARG A 211 7.55 -9.82 8.14
C ARG A 211 7.23 -10.48 9.50
N LYS A 212 6.14 -10.08 10.13
CA LYS A 212 5.70 -10.64 11.42
C LYS A 212 5.21 -12.08 11.32
N ILE A 213 4.54 -12.45 10.24
CA ILE A 213 3.97 -13.79 10.04
C ILE A 213 5.02 -14.79 9.50
N LEU A 214 5.84 -14.35 8.55
CA LEU A 214 6.74 -15.21 7.79
C LEU A 214 8.22 -15.09 8.20
N GLY A 215 8.57 -14.08 9.03
CA GLY A 215 9.95 -13.79 9.45
C GLY A 215 10.61 -12.69 8.63
N GLU A 216 11.72 -12.15 9.15
CA GLU A 216 12.42 -11.00 8.53
C GLU A 216 12.95 -11.29 7.12
N ASN A 217 13.33 -12.52 6.85
CA ASN A 217 13.90 -12.95 5.57
C ASN A 217 12.85 -13.49 4.57
N TRP A 218 11.57 -13.27 4.81
CA TRP A 218 10.49 -13.87 4.02
C TRP A 218 10.62 -13.57 2.51
N MET A 219 11.01 -12.36 2.14
CA MET A 219 11.09 -11.96 0.73
C MET A 219 12.25 -12.64 -0.02
N PRO A 220 13.52 -12.59 0.46
CA PRO A 220 14.60 -13.36 -0.14
C PRO A 220 14.32 -14.86 -0.22
N GLU A 221 13.72 -15.44 0.82
CA GLU A 221 13.35 -16.85 0.84
C GLU A 221 12.26 -17.19 -0.17
N TYR A 222 11.24 -16.32 -0.30
CA TYR A 222 10.20 -16.46 -1.32
C TYR A 222 10.80 -16.41 -2.73
N VAL A 223 11.64 -15.41 -3.01
CA VAL A 223 12.31 -15.25 -4.31
C VAL A 223 13.18 -16.47 -4.63
N ALA A 224 13.96 -16.96 -3.66
CA ALA A 224 14.79 -18.14 -3.84
C ALA A 224 13.94 -19.37 -4.19
N ARG A 225 12.84 -19.60 -3.47
CA ARG A 225 11.91 -20.71 -3.74
C ARG A 225 11.24 -20.59 -5.11
N ALA A 226 10.75 -19.39 -5.47
CA ALA A 226 10.12 -19.15 -6.75
C ALA A 226 11.10 -19.38 -7.92
N ASN A 227 12.36 -18.94 -7.78
CA ASN A 227 13.38 -19.13 -8.80
C ASN A 227 13.87 -20.60 -8.88
N ALA A 228 13.85 -21.34 -7.78
CA ALA A 228 14.18 -22.76 -7.77
C ALA A 228 13.11 -23.64 -8.46
N GLY A 229 11.87 -23.19 -8.49
CA GLY A 229 10.77 -23.89 -9.15
C GLY A 229 10.83 -23.92 -10.69
N GLY A 230 11.67 -23.13 -11.31
CA GLY A 230 12.06 -23.22 -12.73
C GLY A 230 11.02 -22.78 -13.77
N ILE A 231 9.82 -22.39 -13.38
CA ILE A 231 8.74 -22.06 -14.33
C ILE A 231 8.63 -20.55 -14.56
N GLU A 232 8.81 -19.75 -13.51
CA GLU A 232 8.81 -18.29 -13.60
C GLU A 232 9.92 -17.73 -12.70
N ARG A 233 10.63 -16.74 -13.20
CA ARG A 233 11.60 -15.99 -12.39
C ARG A 233 10.93 -14.75 -11.81
N VAL A 234 11.02 -14.61 -10.51
CA VAL A 234 10.66 -13.36 -9.84
C VAL A 234 11.82 -12.40 -10.06
N LEU A 235 11.56 -11.36 -10.84
CA LEU A 235 12.47 -10.24 -11.02
C LEU A 235 12.21 -9.25 -9.87
N VAL A 236 13.21 -9.02 -9.05
CA VAL A 236 13.20 -8.05 -7.94
C VAL A 236 14.13 -6.90 -8.30
#